data_e4578b7d0dcd6aeaa5398ec3569db229
#
_entry.id   e4578b7d0dcd6aeaa5398ec3569db229
#
_cell.length_a   1.000
_cell.length_b   1.000
_cell.length_c   1.000
_cell.angle_alpha   90.00
_cell.angle_beta   90.00
_cell.angle_gamma   90.00
#
_symmetry.space_group_name_H-M   'P 1'
#
loop_
_entity.id
_entity.type
_entity.pdbx_description
1 polymer ?
#
loop_
_entity_poly.entity_id
_entity_poly.type
_entity_poly.pdbx_seq_one_letter_code
_entity_poly.pdbx_strand_id
1 'polypeptide(L)'
;PNPEDPSPFQNNKMKDWDVIAVKGAPDVVLDLCSRYQAMNDESKPLDEAGRKRILDANDLMTKDALRVLGLAYRVEKDIPDNPEDIKTEHLEKDLVFVGLVGMIDPARTEVKPALEQARHAGIRTVMITGDYPNTAKAIAETIGLLRPGKKVMTGAELDALSDEQNKNVIEDTDVF
;
A
#
# COMPACT_ATOMS: atom_id res chain seq x y z
N PRO A 1 -3.39 28.13 8.24
CA PRO A 1 -2.95 28.10 6.85
C PRO A 1 -1.92 29.21 6.63
N ASN A 2 -0.79 28.90 6.01
CA ASN A 2 0.22 29.89 5.66
C ASN A 2 -0.39 30.80 4.57
N PRO A 3 -0.48 32.13 4.75
CA PRO A 3 -1.07 33.02 3.76
C PRO A 3 -0.29 33.09 2.42
N GLU A 4 0.93 32.55 2.37
CA GLU A 4 1.77 32.47 1.17
C GLU A 4 1.67 31.12 0.44
N ASP A 5 0.89 30.16 0.97
CA ASP A 5 0.72 28.86 0.34
C ASP A 5 -0.38 28.94 -0.75
N PRO A 6 -0.05 28.69 -2.03
CA PRO A 6 -1.02 28.71 -3.13
C PRO A 6 -1.97 27.50 -3.13
N SER A 7 -2.27 26.94 -1.97
CA SER A 7 -3.18 25.80 -1.84
C SER A 7 -4.53 26.10 -2.52
N PRO A 8 -5.07 25.19 -3.34
CA PRO A 8 -6.38 25.35 -3.98
C PRO A 8 -7.52 25.51 -2.97
N PHE A 9 -7.27 25.21 -1.70
CA PHE A 9 -8.22 25.36 -0.59
C PHE A 9 -8.26 26.79 0.01
N GLN A 10 -7.43 27.72 -0.44
CA GLN A 10 -7.45 29.15 -0.01
C GLN A 10 -8.51 30.02 -0.70
N ASN A 11 -9.46 29.40 -1.37
CA ASN A 11 -10.55 30.16 -1.98
C ASN A 11 -11.42 30.77 -0.87
N ASN A 12 -11.53 32.12 -0.82
CA ASN A 12 -12.34 32.83 0.14
C ASN A 12 -13.82 32.38 0.19
N LYS A 13 -14.30 31.69 -0.83
CA LYS A 13 -15.65 31.10 -0.87
C LYS A 13 -15.77 29.82 -0.02
N MET A 14 -14.65 29.21 0.40
CA MET A 14 -14.60 27.97 1.20
C MET A 14 -13.99 28.21 2.59
N LYS A 15 -14.02 29.42 3.08
CA LYS A 15 -13.36 29.79 4.35
C LYS A 15 -13.95 29.08 5.58
N ASP A 16 -15.19 28.63 5.47
CA ASP A 16 -15.93 27.94 6.54
C ASP A 16 -16.16 26.45 6.20
N TRP A 17 -15.30 25.87 5.35
CA TRP A 17 -15.39 24.48 4.93
C TRP A 17 -14.22 23.67 5.50
N ASP A 18 -14.53 22.45 5.93
CA ASP A 18 -13.56 21.50 6.39
C ASP A 18 -13.14 20.53 5.28
N VAL A 19 -11.90 20.09 5.32
CA VAL A 19 -11.36 19.08 4.40
C VAL A 19 -11.19 17.77 5.16
N ILE A 20 -11.93 16.76 4.73
CA ILE A 20 -11.79 15.38 5.21
C ILE A 20 -10.76 14.71 4.31
N ALA A 21 -9.62 14.33 4.87
CA ALA A 21 -8.57 13.61 4.16
C ALA A 21 -8.57 12.15 4.61
N VAL A 22 -8.64 11.24 3.63
CA VAL A 22 -8.66 9.79 3.86
C VAL A 22 -7.47 9.14 3.17
N LYS A 23 -6.82 8.21 3.86
CA LYS A 23 -5.76 7.35 3.31
C LYS A 23 -5.95 5.92 3.78
N GLY A 24 -5.62 4.97 2.93
CA GLY A 24 -5.77 3.55 3.27
C GLY A 24 -5.39 2.63 2.11
N ALA A 25 -5.76 1.38 2.22
CA ALA A 25 -5.59 0.42 1.13
C ALA A 25 -6.30 0.94 -0.12
N PRO A 26 -5.66 0.90 -1.31
CA PRO A 26 -6.18 1.52 -2.52
C PRO A 26 -7.58 1.05 -2.92
N ASP A 27 -7.86 -0.24 -2.81
CA ASP A 27 -9.15 -0.86 -3.08
C ASP A 27 -10.24 -0.32 -2.14
N VAL A 28 -9.95 -0.29 -0.83
CA VAL A 28 -10.88 0.22 0.19
C VAL A 28 -11.16 1.71 -0.01
N VAL A 29 -10.12 2.52 -0.24
CA VAL A 29 -10.31 3.96 -0.48
C VAL A 29 -11.09 4.22 -1.76
N LEU A 30 -10.85 3.44 -2.82
CA LEU A 30 -11.60 3.56 -4.08
C LEU A 30 -13.09 3.29 -3.90
N ASP A 31 -13.47 2.32 -3.06
CA ASP A 31 -14.87 1.99 -2.81
C ASP A 31 -15.63 3.14 -2.13
N LEU A 32 -14.92 3.99 -1.40
CA LEU A 32 -15.47 5.21 -0.79
C LEU A 32 -15.57 6.39 -1.77
N CYS A 33 -15.00 6.27 -2.98
CA CYS A 33 -14.89 7.36 -3.95
C CYS A 33 -15.95 7.26 -5.05
N SER A 34 -16.61 8.38 -5.33
CA SER A 34 -17.50 8.57 -6.48
C SER A 34 -16.86 9.41 -7.61
N ARG A 35 -15.73 10.06 -7.32
CA ARG A 35 -15.03 10.97 -8.23
C ARG A 35 -13.52 10.77 -8.13
N TYR A 36 -12.78 11.31 -9.10
CA TYR A 36 -11.33 11.40 -9.03
C TYR A 36 -10.85 12.80 -9.43
N GLN A 37 -9.70 13.21 -8.89
CA GLN A 37 -9.04 14.47 -9.21
C GLN A 37 -8.30 14.35 -10.53
N ALA A 38 -8.63 15.19 -11.50
CA ALA A 38 -7.90 15.30 -12.75
C ALA A 38 -6.71 16.28 -12.62
N MET A 39 -5.77 16.21 -13.56
CA MET A 39 -4.54 17.02 -13.54
C MET A 39 -4.77 18.55 -13.59
N ASN A 40 -5.95 19.00 -13.99
CA ASN A 40 -6.34 20.39 -14.07
C ASN A 40 -7.17 20.86 -12.87
N ASP A 41 -7.03 20.20 -11.72
CA ASP A 41 -7.77 20.47 -10.48
C ASP A 41 -9.31 20.30 -10.58
N GLU A 42 -9.79 19.70 -11.67
CA GLU A 42 -11.19 19.34 -11.81
C GLU A 42 -11.45 17.93 -11.24
N SER A 43 -12.52 17.80 -10.49
CA SER A 43 -12.99 16.46 -10.11
C SER A 43 -13.94 15.90 -11.16
N LYS A 44 -13.70 14.65 -11.59
CA LYS A 44 -14.52 13.93 -12.60
C LYS A 44 -15.18 12.70 -11.99
N PRO A 45 -16.33 12.25 -12.50
CA PRO A 45 -16.92 10.99 -12.06
C PRO A 45 -15.96 9.81 -12.22
N LEU A 46 -15.91 8.94 -11.24
CA LEU A 46 -15.10 7.74 -11.23
C LEU A 46 -15.94 6.57 -11.77
N ASP A 47 -15.72 6.23 -13.03
CA ASP A 47 -16.35 5.07 -13.70
C ASP A 47 -15.54 3.78 -13.48
N GLU A 48 -16.10 2.65 -13.89
CA GLU A 48 -15.44 1.34 -13.79
C GLU A 48 -14.11 1.29 -14.55
N ALA A 49 -14.00 1.97 -15.68
CA ALA A 49 -12.75 2.04 -16.44
C ALA A 49 -11.68 2.83 -15.68
N GLY A 50 -12.08 3.90 -14.98
CA GLY A 50 -11.22 4.68 -14.10
C GLY A 50 -10.75 3.86 -12.89
N ARG A 51 -11.67 3.16 -12.24
CA ARG A 51 -11.35 2.24 -11.12
C ARG A 51 -10.34 1.20 -11.55
N LYS A 52 -10.60 0.52 -12.66
CA LYS A 52 -9.69 -0.49 -13.18
C LYS A 52 -8.29 0.06 -13.45
N ARG A 53 -8.17 1.24 -14.08
CA ARG A 53 -6.85 1.87 -14.35
C ARG A 53 -6.08 2.17 -13.06
N ILE A 54 -6.76 2.60 -12.01
CA ILE A 54 -6.12 2.89 -10.72
C ILE A 54 -5.64 1.59 -10.06
N LEU A 55 -6.45 0.53 -10.09
CA LEU A 55 -6.07 -0.78 -9.56
C LEU A 55 -4.92 -1.42 -10.36
N ASP A 56 -4.95 -1.31 -11.68
CA ASP A 56 -3.86 -1.78 -12.55
C ASP A 56 -2.54 -1.03 -12.21
N ALA A 57 -2.62 0.29 -11.92
CA ALA A 57 -1.46 1.07 -11.46
C ALA A 57 -0.97 0.64 -10.08
N ASN A 58 -1.88 0.37 -9.13
CA ASN A 58 -1.55 -0.20 -7.84
C ASN A 58 -0.79 -1.52 -7.97
N ASP A 59 -1.27 -2.42 -8.85
CA ASP A 59 -0.64 -3.71 -9.09
C ASP A 59 0.78 -3.57 -9.67
N LEU A 60 0.99 -2.59 -10.55
CA LEU A 60 2.34 -2.29 -11.05
C LEU A 60 3.26 -1.82 -9.93
N MET A 61 2.80 -0.87 -9.09
CA MET A 61 3.60 -0.37 -7.97
C MET A 61 3.91 -1.47 -6.95
N THR A 62 2.96 -2.38 -6.68
CA THR A 62 3.14 -3.49 -5.75
C THR A 62 4.14 -4.53 -6.28
N LYS A 63 4.21 -4.74 -7.61
CA LYS A 63 5.23 -5.60 -8.23
C LYS A 63 6.65 -5.08 -8.00
N ASP A 64 6.80 -3.76 -7.87
CA ASP A 64 8.08 -3.12 -7.54
C ASP A 64 8.34 -3.06 -6.02
N ALA A 65 7.68 -3.91 -5.23
CA ALA A 65 7.77 -3.98 -3.77
C ALA A 65 7.33 -2.70 -3.04
N LEU A 66 6.55 -1.83 -3.68
CA LEU A 66 6.01 -0.66 -3.03
C LEU A 66 4.82 -1.02 -2.14
N ARG A 67 4.82 -0.51 -0.91
CA ARG A 67 3.62 -0.43 -0.10
C ARG A 67 2.80 0.75 -0.58
N VAL A 68 1.63 0.49 -1.12
CA VAL A 68 0.80 1.51 -1.76
C VAL A 68 -0.33 1.95 -0.86
N LEU A 69 -0.56 3.25 -0.78
CA LEU A 69 -1.73 3.86 -0.17
C LEU A 69 -2.51 4.64 -1.23
N GLY A 70 -3.82 4.50 -1.19
CA GLY A 70 -4.76 5.39 -1.85
C GLY A 70 -5.02 6.63 -1.00
N LEU A 71 -5.12 7.78 -1.64
CA LEU A 71 -5.44 9.06 -1.03
C LEU A 71 -6.73 9.60 -1.62
N ALA A 72 -7.61 10.09 -0.77
CA ALA A 72 -8.86 10.72 -1.18
C ALA A 72 -9.21 11.87 -0.24
N TYR A 73 -10.07 12.75 -0.70
CA TYR A 73 -10.59 13.84 0.11
C TYR A 73 -12.06 14.12 -0.19
N ARG A 74 -12.69 14.82 0.74
CA ARG A 74 -13.98 15.47 0.57
C ARG A 74 -13.97 16.82 1.28
N VAL A 75 -14.67 17.77 0.71
CA VAL A 75 -14.90 19.07 1.34
C VAL A 75 -16.32 19.06 1.91
N GLU A 76 -16.46 19.38 3.18
CA GLU A 76 -17.72 19.38 3.90
C GLU A 76 -17.91 20.68 4.65
N LYS A 77 -19.14 21.05 4.85
CA LYS A 77 -19.53 22.21 5.63
C LYS A 77 -20.29 21.75 6.88
N ASP A 78 -20.15 22.54 7.95
CA ASP A 78 -20.91 22.30 9.19
C ASP A 78 -20.61 20.93 9.84
N ILE A 79 -19.33 20.53 9.87
CA ILE A 79 -18.91 19.37 10.67
C ILE A 79 -19.07 19.71 12.16
N PRO A 80 -19.67 18.82 12.98
CA PRO A 80 -19.80 19.06 14.41
C PRO A 80 -18.44 19.31 15.08
N ASP A 81 -18.36 20.33 15.94
CA ASP A 81 -17.14 20.64 16.71
C ASP A 81 -16.77 19.52 17.71
N ASN A 82 -17.77 18.80 18.20
CA ASN A 82 -17.54 17.69 19.14
C ASN A 82 -17.28 16.40 18.39
N PRO A 83 -16.09 15.75 18.54
CA PRO A 83 -15.74 14.51 17.86
C PRO A 83 -16.72 13.35 18.14
N GLU A 84 -17.39 13.32 19.30
CA GLU A 84 -18.33 12.26 19.65
C GLU A 84 -19.62 12.29 18.82
N ASP A 85 -19.95 13.45 18.24
CA ASP A 85 -21.12 13.64 17.37
C ASP A 85 -20.81 13.28 15.90
N ILE A 86 -19.53 13.03 15.58
CA ILE A 86 -19.07 12.71 14.24
C ILE A 86 -19.20 11.22 13.98
N LYS A 87 -20.05 10.85 13.04
CA LYS A 87 -20.14 9.48 12.53
C LYS A 87 -19.21 9.33 11.33
N THR A 88 -18.14 8.58 11.50
CA THR A 88 -17.11 8.32 10.48
C THR A 88 -17.71 7.84 9.16
N GLU A 89 -18.72 6.98 9.22
CA GLU A 89 -19.46 6.48 8.07
C GLU A 89 -20.11 7.58 7.21
N HIS A 90 -20.42 8.73 7.80
CA HIS A 90 -20.98 9.86 7.06
C HIS A 90 -19.90 10.71 6.38
N LEU A 91 -18.68 10.66 6.91
CA LEU A 91 -17.54 11.40 6.36
C LEU A 91 -16.83 10.60 5.26
N GLU A 92 -16.74 9.28 5.43
CA GLU A 92 -16.04 8.36 4.52
C GLU A 92 -16.94 7.87 3.38
N LYS A 93 -17.59 8.77 2.66
CA LYS A 93 -18.39 8.49 1.47
C LYS A 93 -18.31 9.61 0.46
N ASP A 94 -18.58 9.29 -0.80
CA ASP A 94 -18.59 10.25 -1.91
C ASP A 94 -17.28 11.05 -2.02
N LEU A 95 -16.16 10.39 -1.72
CA LEU A 95 -14.84 11.01 -1.75
C LEU A 95 -14.36 11.27 -3.18
N VAL A 96 -13.42 12.19 -3.30
CA VAL A 96 -12.65 12.45 -4.51
C VAL A 96 -11.30 11.75 -4.39
N PHE A 97 -11.06 10.73 -5.20
CA PHE A 97 -9.77 10.04 -5.25
C PHE A 97 -8.70 10.96 -5.82
N VAL A 98 -7.58 11.13 -5.10
CA VAL A 98 -6.47 12.00 -5.51
C VAL A 98 -5.39 11.23 -6.25
N GLY A 99 -5.02 10.05 -5.72
CA GLY A 99 -3.94 9.28 -6.31
C GLY A 99 -3.43 8.17 -5.40
N LEU A 100 -2.38 7.51 -5.90
CA LEU A 100 -1.64 6.49 -5.19
C LEU A 100 -0.29 7.03 -4.72
N VAL A 101 0.12 6.65 -3.53
CA VAL A 101 1.46 6.91 -3.00
C VAL A 101 2.11 5.58 -2.67
N GLY A 102 3.22 5.28 -3.37
CA GLY A 102 4.04 4.11 -3.10
C GLY A 102 5.17 4.46 -2.13
N MET A 103 5.35 3.62 -1.13
CA MET A 103 6.44 3.69 -0.16
C MET A 103 7.27 2.42 -0.26
N ILE A 104 8.57 2.56 -0.20
CA ILE A 104 9.50 1.45 -0.07
C ILE A 104 10.40 1.70 1.13
N ASP A 105 10.59 0.66 1.94
CA ASP A 105 11.65 0.64 2.94
C ASP A 105 12.78 -0.24 2.36
N PRO A 106 13.80 0.37 1.74
CA PRO A 106 14.86 -0.40 1.10
C PRO A 106 15.63 -1.18 2.15
N ALA A 107 15.99 -2.41 1.82
CA ALA A 107 16.88 -3.19 2.67
C ALA A 107 18.19 -2.42 2.88
N ARG A 108 18.75 -2.53 4.09
CA ARG A 108 20.05 -1.92 4.41
C ARG A 108 21.12 -2.45 3.47
N THR A 109 22.03 -1.59 3.09
CA THR A 109 23.10 -1.91 2.11
C THR A 109 24.00 -3.08 2.55
N GLU A 110 24.13 -3.28 3.87
CA GLU A 110 24.95 -4.34 4.48
C GLU A 110 24.31 -5.72 4.39
N VAL A 111 23.01 -5.81 4.12
CA VAL A 111 22.27 -7.10 4.13
C VAL A 111 22.77 -8.02 3.02
N LYS A 112 22.92 -7.51 1.81
CA LYS A 112 23.35 -8.32 0.67
C LYS A 112 24.74 -8.93 0.87
N PRO A 113 25.81 -8.17 1.21
CA PRO A 113 27.12 -8.77 1.49
C PRO A 113 27.08 -9.70 2.70
N ALA A 114 26.28 -9.44 3.74
CA ALA A 114 26.15 -10.34 4.88
C ALA A 114 25.54 -11.69 4.48
N LEU A 115 24.49 -11.67 3.63
CA LEU A 115 23.90 -12.91 3.08
C LEU A 115 24.89 -13.71 2.23
N GLU A 116 25.73 -13.03 1.46
CA GLU A 116 26.80 -13.68 0.68
C GLU A 116 27.83 -14.34 1.58
N GLN A 117 28.27 -13.67 2.65
CA GLN A 117 29.18 -14.25 3.64
C GLN A 117 28.58 -15.44 4.35
N ALA A 118 27.33 -15.35 4.81
CA ALA A 118 26.61 -16.47 5.43
C ALA A 118 26.56 -17.68 4.49
N ARG A 119 26.26 -17.44 3.21
CA ARG A 119 26.22 -18.49 2.19
C ARG A 119 27.59 -19.16 1.98
N HIS A 120 28.67 -18.40 1.92
CA HIS A 120 30.04 -18.95 1.82
C HIS A 120 30.42 -19.77 3.05
N ALA A 121 29.88 -19.42 4.22
CA ALA A 121 30.07 -20.19 5.47
C ALA A 121 29.15 -21.42 5.56
N GLY A 122 28.33 -21.71 4.54
CA GLY A 122 27.37 -22.83 4.54
C GLY A 122 26.12 -22.59 5.38
N ILE A 123 25.89 -21.34 5.80
CA ILE A 123 24.70 -20.95 6.59
C ILE A 123 23.56 -20.66 5.64
N ARG A 124 22.44 -21.36 5.84
CA ARG A 124 21.18 -21.09 5.15
C ARG A 124 20.43 -19.97 5.85
N THR A 125 20.05 -18.95 5.12
CA THR A 125 19.22 -17.84 5.60
C THR A 125 17.84 -17.94 4.99
N VAL A 126 16.80 -17.69 5.78
CA VAL A 126 15.40 -17.59 5.37
C VAL A 126 14.81 -16.27 5.84
N MET A 127 13.85 -15.74 5.09
CA MET A 127 13.07 -14.57 5.48
C MET A 127 11.73 -15.02 6.06
N ILE A 128 11.39 -14.48 7.22
CA ILE A 128 10.06 -14.64 7.82
C ILE A 128 9.49 -13.24 8.00
N THR A 129 8.31 -12.98 7.42
CA THR A 129 7.71 -11.65 7.42
C THR A 129 6.19 -11.72 7.47
N GLY A 130 5.55 -10.68 8.02
CA GLY A 130 4.10 -10.48 7.94
C GLY A 130 3.66 -9.64 6.73
N ASP A 131 4.58 -9.31 5.83
CA ASP A 131 4.28 -8.54 4.63
C ASP A 131 3.51 -9.38 3.58
N TYR A 132 2.91 -8.68 2.63
CA TYR A 132 2.29 -9.34 1.47
C TYR A 132 3.31 -10.18 0.71
N PRO A 133 2.95 -11.41 0.24
CA PRO A 133 3.87 -12.34 -0.42
C PRO A 133 4.64 -11.74 -1.59
N ASN A 134 3.97 -10.91 -2.41
CA ASN A 134 4.61 -10.26 -3.54
C ASN A 134 5.67 -9.23 -3.11
N THR A 135 5.42 -8.48 -2.04
CA THR A 135 6.37 -7.53 -1.45
C THR A 135 7.58 -8.27 -0.88
N ALA A 136 7.33 -9.32 -0.09
CA ALA A 136 8.37 -10.15 0.50
C ALA A 136 9.25 -10.80 -0.59
N LYS A 137 8.64 -11.30 -1.65
CA LYS A 137 9.33 -11.88 -2.81
C LYS A 137 10.26 -10.86 -3.47
N ALA A 138 9.75 -9.67 -3.80
CA ALA A 138 10.52 -8.64 -4.48
C ALA A 138 11.71 -8.14 -3.63
N ILE A 139 11.52 -7.98 -2.31
CA ILE A 139 12.59 -7.64 -1.38
C ILE A 139 13.63 -8.76 -1.35
N ALA A 140 13.20 -10.02 -1.20
CA ALA A 140 14.09 -11.17 -1.12
C ALA A 140 14.91 -11.37 -2.41
N GLU A 141 14.32 -11.08 -3.58
CA GLU A 141 15.02 -11.07 -4.88
C GLU A 141 16.07 -9.94 -4.92
N THR A 142 15.69 -8.73 -4.51
CA THR A 142 16.58 -7.55 -4.52
C THR A 142 17.83 -7.74 -3.67
N ILE A 143 17.69 -8.33 -2.47
CA ILE A 143 18.83 -8.59 -1.57
C ILE A 143 19.57 -9.88 -1.92
N GLY A 144 19.08 -10.66 -2.89
CA GLY A 144 19.69 -11.93 -3.29
C GLY A 144 19.48 -13.06 -2.29
N LEU A 145 18.44 -12.98 -1.44
CA LEU A 145 18.07 -14.02 -0.51
C LEU A 145 17.30 -15.12 -1.25
N LEU A 146 16.26 -14.74 -2.02
CA LEU A 146 15.48 -15.70 -2.81
C LEU A 146 16.33 -16.20 -3.98
N ARG A 147 16.65 -17.50 -3.96
CA ARG A 147 17.48 -18.17 -4.97
C ARG A 147 16.64 -18.69 -6.12
N PRO A 148 17.22 -18.83 -7.32
CA PRO A 148 16.54 -19.49 -8.43
C PRO A 148 16.04 -20.88 -8.04
N GLY A 149 14.75 -21.16 -8.32
CA GLY A 149 14.10 -22.42 -8.02
C GLY A 149 13.58 -22.58 -6.58
N LYS A 150 13.86 -21.62 -5.68
CA LYS A 150 13.29 -21.58 -4.33
C LYS A 150 11.94 -20.88 -4.31
N LYS A 151 11.15 -21.17 -3.27
CA LYS A 151 9.75 -20.77 -3.16
C LYS A 151 9.55 -19.66 -2.13
N VAL A 152 8.46 -18.95 -2.31
CA VAL A 152 7.82 -18.10 -1.30
C VAL A 152 6.56 -18.84 -0.86
N MET A 153 6.32 -18.93 0.43
CA MET A 153 5.17 -19.64 1.00
C MET A 153 4.49 -18.76 2.05
N THR A 154 3.17 -18.73 2.03
CA THR A 154 2.38 -18.04 3.04
C THR A 154 2.13 -18.94 4.26
N GLY A 155 1.85 -18.31 5.42
CA GLY A 155 1.47 -19.05 6.63
C GLY A 155 0.26 -19.96 6.41
N ALA A 156 -0.74 -19.51 5.64
CA ALA A 156 -1.92 -20.32 5.31
C ALA A 156 -1.59 -21.57 4.47
N GLU A 157 -0.65 -21.45 3.54
CA GLU A 157 -0.17 -22.61 2.77
C GLU A 157 0.64 -23.57 3.65
N LEU A 158 1.43 -23.04 4.60
CA LEU A 158 2.20 -23.83 5.54
C LEU A 158 1.28 -24.60 6.50
N ASP A 159 0.26 -23.93 7.05
CA ASP A 159 -0.72 -24.52 7.97
C ASP A 159 -1.57 -25.63 7.31
N ALA A 160 -1.72 -25.60 6.00
CA ALA A 160 -2.44 -26.64 5.25
C ALA A 160 -1.65 -27.93 5.02
N LEU A 161 -0.34 -27.94 5.33
CA LEU A 161 0.54 -29.08 5.13
C LEU A 161 0.63 -29.96 6.38
N SER A 162 0.85 -31.26 6.17
CA SER A 162 1.22 -32.18 7.25
C SER A 162 2.68 -31.98 7.68
N ASP A 163 3.04 -32.41 8.90
CA ASP A 163 4.41 -32.33 9.42
C ASP A 163 5.46 -32.98 8.50
N GLU A 164 5.09 -34.05 7.79
CA GLU A 164 5.96 -34.74 6.86
C GLU A 164 6.15 -33.94 5.55
N GLN A 165 5.09 -33.32 5.06
CA GLN A 165 5.13 -32.43 3.90
C GLN A 165 5.92 -31.15 4.23
N ASN A 166 5.76 -30.59 5.43
CA ASN A 166 6.49 -29.42 5.91
C ASN A 166 8.01 -29.63 5.84
N LYS A 167 8.52 -30.80 6.27
CA LYS A 167 9.96 -31.10 6.23
C LYS A 167 10.55 -30.99 4.83
N ASN A 168 9.83 -31.43 3.83
CA ASN A 168 10.28 -31.39 2.43
C ASN A 168 10.18 -29.97 1.83
N VAL A 169 9.13 -29.22 2.18
CA VAL A 169 8.87 -27.90 1.64
C VAL A 169 9.78 -26.83 2.25
N ILE A 170 10.11 -26.96 3.55
CA ILE A 170 11.00 -26.03 4.25
C ILE A 170 12.37 -25.93 3.56
N GLU A 171 12.91 -27.04 3.05
CA GLU A 171 14.20 -27.03 2.35
C GLU A 171 14.16 -26.26 1.04
N ASP A 172 13.00 -26.18 0.39
CA ASP A 172 12.81 -25.52 -0.90
C ASP A 172 12.24 -24.10 -0.81
N THR A 173 11.99 -23.62 0.40
CA THR A 173 11.39 -22.31 0.64
C THR A 173 12.38 -21.37 1.31
N ASP A 174 12.63 -20.21 0.71
CA ASP A 174 13.53 -19.19 1.26
C ASP A 174 12.75 -18.03 1.91
N VAL A 175 11.43 -17.91 1.70
CA VAL A 175 10.57 -16.85 2.24
C VAL A 175 9.26 -17.44 2.79
N PHE A 176 8.91 -17.06 4.04
CA PHE A 176 7.70 -17.45 4.75
C PHE A 176 6.93 -16.24 5.26
#